data_19e37d13b49ea7cc5532c98dbde86f00
#
_entry.id   19e37d13b49ea7cc5532c98dbde86f00
#
_cell.length_a   1.000
_cell.length_b   1.000
_cell.length_c   1.000
_cell.angle_alpha   90.00
_cell.angle_beta   90.00
_cell.angle_gamma   90.00
#
_symmetry.space_group_name_H-M   'P 1'
#
loop_
_entity.id
_entity.type
_entity.pdbx_description
1 polymer ?
#
loop_
_entity_poly.entity_id
_entity_poly.type
_entity_poly.pdbx_seq_one_letter_code
_entity_poly.pdbx_strand_id
1 'polypeptide(L)'
;MKRLFLTVVLAAAGWCAYAQNYMIVDSEKIFKSIDAYNTAIKDLDKMAEDYQKQVDDKFAEIETLYNNYQQQKASLSATTRQVLEDTILSKEKDATALQESLFGKDGTLMKKRLELIQPIQKKVFDAI
;
A
#
# COMPACT_ATOMS: atom_id res chain seq x y z
N MET A 1 38.63 -56.78 -19.73
CA MET A 1 38.19 -55.34 -19.96
C MET A 1 36.76 -55.07 -19.53
N LYS A 2 35.85 -56.04 -19.57
CA LYS A 2 34.42 -55.77 -19.14
C LYS A 2 34.23 -55.56 -17.62
N ARG A 3 35.16 -55.96 -16.79
CA ARG A 3 35.09 -55.82 -15.33
C ARG A 3 35.63 -54.47 -14.82
N LEU A 4 36.44 -53.80 -15.61
CA LEU A 4 36.96 -52.45 -15.25
C LEU A 4 35.97 -51.34 -15.54
N PHE A 5 35.03 -51.53 -16.47
CA PHE A 5 34.00 -50.54 -16.79
C PHE A 5 32.89 -50.46 -15.73
N LEU A 6 32.66 -51.56 -14.98
CA LEU A 6 31.60 -51.60 -13.98
C LEU A 6 31.98 -50.86 -12.68
N THR A 7 33.28 -50.78 -12.39
CA THR A 7 33.76 -50.07 -11.18
C THR A 7 33.81 -48.54 -11.33
N VAL A 8 33.95 -48.04 -12.54
CA VAL A 8 33.99 -46.60 -12.81
C VAL A 8 32.58 -46.00 -12.76
N VAL A 9 31.54 -46.75 -13.13
CA VAL A 9 30.13 -46.27 -13.09
C VAL A 9 29.59 -46.16 -11.66
N LEU A 10 30.09 -47.01 -10.73
CA LEU A 10 29.67 -46.94 -9.32
C LEU A 10 30.33 -45.77 -8.53
N ALA A 11 31.49 -45.29 -8.98
CA ALA A 11 32.18 -44.17 -8.33
C ALA A 11 31.57 -42.78 -8.69
N ALA A 12 30.82 -42.67 -9.79
CA ALA A 12 30.17 -41.43 -10.23
C ALA A 12 28.80 -41.16 -9.55
N ALA A 13 28.22 -42.19 -8.90
CA ALA A 13 26.89 -42.06 -8.25
C ALA A 13 26.94 -41.47 -6.82
N GLY A 14 28.14 -41.24 -6.28
CA GLY A 14 28.31 -40.79 -4.89
C GLY A 14 28.33 -39.28 -4.66
N TRP A 15 28.24 -38.46 -5.71
CA TRP A 15 28.41 -37.00 -5.59
C TRP A 15 27.12 -36.17 -5.67
N CYS A 16 25.95 -36.77 -5.72
CA CYS A 16 24.67 -36.05 -5.79
C CYS A 16 23.88 -35.98 -4.49
N ALA A 17 24.45 -36.32 -3.34
CA ALA A 17 23.76 -36.30 -2.06
C ALA A 17 24.19 -35.13 -1.16
N TYR A 18 24.38 -33.93 -1.72
CA TYR A 18 24.20 -32.70 -0.92
C TYR A 18 22.71 -32.38 -0.91
N ALA A 19 21.98 -33.02 0.02
CA ALA A 19 20.65 -32.59 0.40
C ALA A 19 20.79 -31.16 0.90
N GLN A 20 20.41 -30.19 0.07
CA GLN A 20 20.25 -28.81 0.51
C GLN A 20 19.11 -28.85 1.51
N ASN A 21 19.41 -28.63 2.78
CA ASN A 21 18.41 -28.43 3.80
C ASN A 21 17.71 -27.09 3.50
N TYR A 22 16.60 -27.14 2.79
CA TYR A 22 15.73 -25.97 2.62
C TYR A 22 14.92 -25.80 3.89
N MET A 23 15.13 -24.70 4.59
CA MET A 23 14.25 -24.28 5.66
C MET A 23 13.14 -23.42 5.04
N ILE A 24 11.90 -23.89 5.09
CA ILE A 24 10.74 -23.08 4.72
C ILE A 24 10.38 -22.25 5.94
N VAL A 25 10.53 -20.94 5.83
CA VAL A 25 10.21 -19.99 6.90
C VAL A 25 8.89 -19.30 6.55
N ASP A 26 7.90 -19.39 7.44
CA ASP A 26 6.65 -18.65 7.35
C ASP A 26 6.88 -17.22 7.84
N SER A 27 7.24 -16.35 6.90
CA SER A 27 7.55 -14.94 7.19
C SER A 27 6.35 -14.20 7.79
N GLU A 28 5.13 -14.55 7.42
CA GLU A 28 3.92 -13.92 7.95
C GLU A 28 3.75 -14.19 9.46
N LYS A 29 3.99 -15.43 9.90
CA LYS A 29 3.97 -15.78 11.33
C LYS A 29 5.05 -15.04 12.11
N ILE A 30 6.25 -14.92 11.53
CA ILE A 30 7.34 -14.19 12.18
C ILE A 30 6.94 -12.73 12.38
N PHE A 31 6.47 -12.04 11.33
CA PHE A 31 6.08 -10.63 11.46
C PHE A 31 4.94 -10.43 12.45
N LYS A 32 3.92 -11.29 12.43
CA LYS A 32 2.81 -11.23 13.39
C LYS A 32 3.22 -11.47 14.85
N SER A 33 4.33 -12.12 15.10
CA SER A 33 4.88 -12.31 16.46
C SER A 33 5.66 -11.12 16.99
N ILE A 34 5.92 -10.09 16.17
CA ILE A 34 6.70 -8.92 16.53
C ILE A 34 5.76 -7.79 16.97
N ASP A 35 5.80 -7.39 18.23
CA ASP A 35 4.95 -6.32 18.79
C ASP A 35 5.14 -4.99 18.05
N ALA A 36 6.37 -4.66 17.68
CA ALA A 36 6.67 -3.44 16.91
C ALA A 36 6.00 -3.45 15.53
N TYR A 37 5.91 -4.60 14.87
CA TYR A 37 5.20 -4.73 13.60
C TYR A 37 3.70 -4.54 13.78
N ASN A 38 3.11 -5.19 14.77
CA ASN A 38 1.68 -5.07 15.06
C ASN A 38 1.30 -3.64 15.45
N THR A 39 2.15 -2.95 16.20
CA THR A 39 1.97 -1.54 16.55
C THR A 39 2.03 -0.66 15.30
N ALA A 40 3.03 -0.85 14.44
CA ALA A 40 3.17 -0.11 13.20
C ALA A 40 1.97 -0.30 12.25
N ILE A 41 1.43 -1.52 12.16
CA ILE A 41 0.22 -1.78 11.36
C ILE A 41 -0.99 -1.02 11.93
N LYS A 42 -1.21 -1.07 13.26
CA LYS A 42 -2.31 -0.33 13.90
C LYS A 42 -2.21 1.19 13.70
N ASP A 43 -1.00 1.73 13.76
CA ASP A 43 -0.77 3.15 13.54
C ASP A 43 -1.05 3.53 12.07
N LEU A 44 -0.66 2.67 11.13
CA LEU A 44 -0.95 2.87 9.70
C LEU A 44 -2.45 2.77 9.39
N ASP A 45 -3.16 1.82 10.00
CA ASP A 45 -4.61 1.68 9.84
C ASP A 45 -5.33 2.93 10.37
N LYS A 46 -4.95 3.42 11.54
CA LYS A 46 -5.50 4.65 12.09
C LYS A 46 -5.22 5.87 11.20
N MET A 47 -3.99 5.99 10.68
CA MET A 47 -3.66 7.06 9.72
C MET A 47 -4.51 6.95 8.45
N ALA A 48 -4.72 5.73 7.94
CA ALA A 48 -5.55 5.51 6.75
C ALA A 48 -7.01 5.93 6.99
N GLU A 49 -7.58 5.60 8.17
CA GLU A 49 -8.91 6.04 8.58
C GLU A 49 -9.01 7.57 8.66
N ASP A 50 -8.04 8.22 9.32
CA ASP A 50 -8.00 9.68 9.45
C ASP A 50 -7.88 10.37 8.08
N TYR A 51 -7.07 9.83 7.18
CA TYR A 51 -6.90 10.34 5.82
C TYR A 51 -8.15 10.11 4.97
N GLN A 52 -8.78 8.95 5.08
CA GLN A 52 -10.03 8.66 4.39
C GLN A 52 -11.11 9.65 4.81
N LYS A 53 -11.22 9.91 6.13
CA LYS A 53 -12.17 10.91 6.63
C LYS A 53 -11.92 12.30 6.04
N GLN A 54 -10.67 12.74 5.93
CA GLN A 54 -10.35 14.03 5.33
C GLN A 54 -10.80 14.12 3.87
N VAL A 55 -10.62 13.05 3.10
CA VAL A 55 -11.06 12.97 1.70
C VAL A 55 -12.58 12.97 1.63
N ASP A 56 -13.24 12.16 2.44
CA ASP A 56 -14.71 12.05 2.48
C ASP A 56 -15.36 13.39 2.88
N ASP A 57 -14.80 14.10 3.86
CA ASP A 57 -15.29 15.43 4.28
C ASP A 57 -15.20 16.44 3.10
N LYS A 58 -14.15 16.37 2.27
CA LYS A 58 -14.01 17.21 1.07
C LYS A 58 -15.08 16.89 0.01
N PHE A 59 -15.30 15.61 -0.26
CA PHE A 59 -16.33 15.22 -1.22
C PHE A 59 -17.75 15.52 -0.72
N ALA A 60 -18.02 15.38 0.57
CA ALA A 60 -19.30 15.75 1.17
C ALA A 60 -19.58 17.28 1.07
N GLU A 61 -18.55 18.11 1.24
CA GLU A 61 -18.65 19.55 1.00
C GLU A 61 -19.01 19.87 -0.46
N ILE A 62 -18.37 19.18 -1.41
CA ILE A 62 -18.62 19.35 -2.84
C ILE A 62 -20.05 18.92 -3.19
N GLU A 63 -20.51 17.79 -2.67
CA GLU A 63 -21.88 17.29 -2.86
C GLU A 63 -22.91 18.32 -2.36
N THR A 64 -22.67 18.89 -1.19
CA THR A 64 -23.53 19.93 -0.62
C THR A 64 -23.58 21.17 -1.51
N LEU A 65 -22.44 21.64 -2.01
CA LEU A 65 -22.36 22.76 -2.94
C LEU A 65 -23.09 22.48 -4.24
N TYR A 66 -22.89 21.29 -4.79
CA TYR A 66 -23.55 20.87 -6.02
C TYR A 66 -25.08 20.79 -5.86
N ASN A 67 -25.56 20.20 -4.78
CA ASN A 67 -26.99 20.11 -4.49
C ASN A 67 -27.62 21.51 -4.32
N ASN A 68 -26.97 22.40 -3.60
CA ASN A 68 -27.42 23.80 -3.45
C ASN A 68 -27.44 24.53 -4.80
N TYR A 69 -26.41 24.34 -5.61
CA TYR A 69 -26.36 24.89 -6.97
C TYR A 69 -27.53 24.39 -7.83
N GLN A 70 -27.79 23.09 -7.85
CA GLN A 70 -28.90 22.52 -8.63
C GLN A 70 -30.26 23.09 -8.21
N GLN A 71 -30.51 23.26 -6.92
CA GLN A 71 -31.76 23.82 -6.40
C GLN A 71 -31.96 25.30 -6.82
N GLN A 72 -30.89 26.07 -6.92
CA GLN A 72 -30.94 27.51 -7.20
C GLN A 72 -30.67 27.86 -8.66
N LYS A 73 -30.22 26.91 -9.48
CA LYS A 73 -29.72 27.12 -10.84
C LYS A 73 -30.66 27.96 -11.72
N ALA A 74 -31.98 27.74 -11.60
CA ALA A 74 -32.97 28.43 -12.41
C ALA A 74 -33.09 29.92 -12.07
N SER A 75 -32.81 30.30 -10.81
CA SER A 75 -32.91 31.67 -10.32
C SER A 75 -31.61 32.47 -10.40
N LEU A 76 -30.49 31.80 -10.67
CA LEU A 76 -29.16 32.43 -10.73
C LEU A 76 -28.93 33.14 -12.07
N SER A 77 -28.19 34.26 -12.04
CA SER A 77 -27.67 34.89 -13.26
C SER A 77 -26.66 33.99 -13.97
N ALA A 78 -26.44 34.22 -15.27
CA ALA A 78 -25.45 33.45 -16.05
C ALA A 78 -24.04 33.54 -15.43
N THR A 79 -23.65 34.75 -15.00
CA THR A 79 -22.34 34.99 -14.35
C THR A 79 -22.21 34.23 -13.04
N THR A 80 -23.24 34.26 -12.19
CA THR A 80 -23.23 33.54 -10.90
C THR A 80 -23.17 32.04 -11.09
N ARG A 81 -23.89 31.51 -12.08
CA ARG A 81 -23.80 30.07 -12.42
C ARG A 81 -22.40 29.67 -12.81
N GLN A 82 -21.74 30.44 -13.68
CA GLN A 82 -20.39 30.17 -14.10
C GLN A 82 -19.40 30.14 -12.90
N VAL A 83 -19.50 31.15 -12.02
CA VAL A 83 -18.63 31.20 -10.83
C VAL A 83 -18.83 30.00 -9.92
N LEU A 84 -20.08 29.55 -9.71
CA LEU A 84 -20.35 28.37 -8.87
C LEU A 84 -19.88 27.09 -9.52
N GLU A 85 -20.07 26.92 -10.81
CA GLU A 85 -19.58 25.76 -11.58
C GLU A 85 -18.05 25.70 -11.52
N ASP A 86 -17.35 26.81 -11.73
CA ASP A 86 -15.89 26.89 -11.63
C ASP A 86 -15.40 26.59 -10.20
N THR A 87 -16.15 27.05 -9.18
CA THR A 87 -15.85 26.79 -7.77
C THR A 87 -15.97 25.29 -7.46
N ILE A 88 -17.06 24.66 -7.89
CA ILE A 88 -17.27 23.21 -7.70
C ILE A 88 -16.15 22.42 -8.38
N LEU A 89 -15.83 22.74 -9.63
CA LEU A 89 -14.77 22.09 -10.39
C LEU A 89 -13.39 22.25 -9.72
N SER A 90 -13.09 23.44 -9.19
CA SER A 90 -11.84 23.67 -8.45
C SER A 90 -11.77 22.81 -7.19
N LYS A 91 -12.85 22.73 -6.41
CA LYS A 91 -12.92 21.91 -5.21
C LYS A 91 -12.81 20.41 -5.52
N GLU A 92 -13.38 19.93 -6.62
CA GLU A 92 -13.22 18.55 -7.09
C GLU A 92 -11.75 18.23 -7.41
N LYS A 93 -11.06 19.14 -8.08
CA LYS A 93 -9.62 19.01 -8.35
C LYS A 93 -8.80 18.96 -7.07
N ASP A 94 -9.11 19.85 -6.12
CA ASP A 94 -8.41 19.89 -4.82
C ASP A 94 -8.64 18.61 -4.01
N ALA A 95 -9.88 18.09 -3.98
CA ALA A 95 -10.21 16.85 -3.31
C ALA A 95 -9.49 15.63 -3.94
N THR A 96 -9.44 15.57 -5.26
CA THR A 96 -8.72 14.53 -6.01
C THR A 96 -7.21 14.63 -5.77
N ALA A 97 -6.64 15.84 -5.77
CA ALA A 97 -5.24 16.08 -5.48
C ALA A 97 -4.89 15.69 -4.03
N LEU A 98 -5.77 15.98 -3.07
CA LEU A 98 -5.61 15.54 -1.68
C LEU A 98 -5.60 14.01 -1.60
N GLN A 99 -6.57 13.34 -2.20
CA GLN A 99 -6.64 11.88 -2.24
C GLN A 99 -5.36 11.27 -2.80
N GLU A 100 -4.85 11.78 -3.92
CA GLU A 100 -3.60 11.31 -4.53
C GLU A 100 -2.39 11.57 -3.63
N SER A 101 -2.32 12.75 -2.97
CA SER A 101 -1.23 13.09 -2.06
C SER A 101 -1.19 12.21 -0.81
N LEU A 102 -2.34 11.71 -0.35
CA LEU A 102 -2.45 10.85 0.83
C LEU A 102 -2.29 9.36 0.49
N PHE A 103 -2.99 8.89 -0.55
CA PHE A 103 -3.12 7.47 -0.90
C PHE A 103 -2.40 7.06 -2.18
N GLY A 104 -1.92 8.01 -2.97
CA GLY A 104 -1.23 7.71 -4.23
C GLY A 104 0.03 6.87 -4.04
N LYS A 105 0.59 6.41 -5.14
CA LYS A 105 1.79 5.55 -5.17
C LYS A 105 2.96 6.13 -4.37
N ASP A 106 3.14 7.45 -4.40
CA ASP A 106 4.16 8.18 -3.66
C ASP A 106 3.54 9.05 -2.55
N GLY A 107 2.33 8.70 -2.13
CA GLY A 107 1.55 9.43 -1.14
C GLY A 107 2.08 9.27 0.28
N THR A 108 1.53 10.08 1.18
CA THR A 108 1.97 10.14 2.58
C THR A 108 1.83 8.80 3.29
N LEU A 109 0.73 8.06 3.07
CA LEU A 109 0.51 6.76 3.70
C LEU A 109 1.57 5.73 3.27
N MET A 110 1.93 5.70 1.98
CA MET A 110 2.97 4.81 1.48
C MET A 110 4.34 5.14 2.07
N LYS A 111 4.69 6.42 2.15
CA LYS A 111 5.94 6.87 2.79
C LYS A 111 6.01 6.46 4.25
N LYS A 112 4.91 6.64 5.00
CA LYS A 112 4.82 6.21 6.40
C LYS A 112 4.92 4.69 6.57
N ARG A 113 4.31 3.94 5.66
CA ARG A 113 4.45 2.48 5.65
C ARG A 113 5.90 2.06 5.45
N LEU A 114 6.61 2.64 4.51
CA LEU A 114 8.03 2.35 4.29
C LEU A 114 8.86 2.72 5.53
N GLU A 115 8.64 3.90 6.09
CA GLU A 115 9.35 4.38 7.29
C GLU A 115 9.19 3.45 8.49
N LEU A 116 7.98 2.94 8.74
CA LEU A 116 7.66 2.13 9.91
C LEU A 116 7.98 0.64 9.72
N ILE A 117 7.74 0.09 8.54
CA ILE A 117 7.81 -1.35 8.27
C ILE A 117 9.20 -1.79 7.77
N GLN A 118 9.85 -1.00 6.94
CA GLN A 118 11.15 -1.35 6.35
C GLN A 118 12.24 -1.70 7.39
N PRO A 119 12.42 -0.92 8.49
CA PRO A 119 13.40 -1.25 9.50
C PRO A 119 13.12 -2.59 10.20
N ILE A 120 11.84 -2.94 10.38
CA ILE A 120 11.42 -4.19 11.00
C ILE A 120 11.70 -5.36 10.04
N GLN A 121 11.36 -5.21 8.77
CA GLN A 121 11.67 -6.19 7.74
C GLN A 121 13.17 -6.46 7.65
N LYS A 122 13.98 -5.39 7.64
CA LYS A 122 15.44 -5.52 7.59
C LYS A 122 15.97 -6.34 8.78
N LYS A 123 15.52 -6.06 10.00
CA LYS A 123 15.92 -6.82 11.19
C LYS A 123 15.57 -8.30 11.11
N VAL A 124 14.41 -8.63 10.56
CA VAL A 124 13.98 -10.02 10.36
C VAL A 124 14.86 -10.71 9.33
N PHE A 125 15.12 -10.08 8.18
CA PHE A 125 15.97 -10.64 7.15
C PHE A 125 17.44 -10.79 7.60
N ASP A 126 17.95 -9.86 8.39
CA ASP A 126 19.32 -9.95 8.94
C ASP A 126 19.45 -11.07 10.00
N ALA A 127 18.32 -11.57 10.55
CA ALA A 127 18.30 -12.62 11.58
C ALA A 127 18.06 -14.03 11.02
N ILE A 128 17.70 -14.18 9.76
CA ILE A 128 17.47 -15.45 9.07
C ILE A 128 18.72 -15.84 8.27
#